data_1dbb3a6c29e4eb60ee16ef4773028dab
#
_entry.id   1dbb3a6c29e4eb60ee16ef4773028dab
#
_cell.length_a   1.000
_cell.length_b   1.000
_cell.length_c   1.000
_cell.angle_alpha   90.00
_cell.angle_beta   90.00
_cell.angle_gamma   90.00
#
_symmetry.space_group_name_H-M   'P 1'
#
loop_
_entity.id
_entity.type
_entity.pdbx_description
1 polymer ?
#
loop_
_entity_poly.entity_id
_entity_poly.type
_entity_poly.pdbx_seq_one_letter_code
_entity_poly.pdbx_strand_id
1 'polypeptide(L)'
;MGNEALLWILQNEKDRQDRSGIYGYTQRTLAYNSNRIEGSTLTETQTAALFEEGYLPSSDEVYKRKDIEEMNGHFLMFNKMIATMNEPLSESLIKSFHYELKAGVFEDRANGYAIGEYKQWRNTVGGMTLTAPDEVANQMQNLLEWYHNQKDYTLETLGILHAKYEMIHPFQDGNGRTGRIVLYRECLRQNIMPFFIHNENRIEYISSLNKAQTGGNYDNLVALFEKEQLKYMEMYEYFDVEARYKYYLDNTEEDMTIGEVGERAPRM
;
A
#
# COMPACT_ATOMS: atom_id res chain seq x y z
N MET A 1 -14.72 -15.93 -2.59
CA MET A 1 -14.40 -14.58 -3.08
C MET A 1 -12.92 -14.54 -3.38
N GLY A 2 -12.54 -14.23 -4.59
CA GLY A 2 -11.13 -14.16 -5.00
C GLY A 2 -10.69 -12.72 -5.16
N ASN A 3 -9.44 -12.41 -4.83
CA ASN A 3 -8.89 -11.06 -5.04
C ASN A 3 -8.74 -10.70 -6.53
N GLU A 4 -9.00 -11.63 -7.43
CA GLU A 4 -8.93 -11.40 -8.88
C GLU A 4 -9.88 -10.28 -9.32
N ALA A 5 -11.15 -10.36 -8.89
CA ALA A 5 -12.13 -9.32 -9.17
C ALA A 5 -11.70 -7.96 -8.61
N LEU A 6 -11.25 -7.93 -7.36
CA LEU A 6 -10.78 -6.69 -6.73
C LEU A 6 -9.58 -6.09 -7.48
N LEU A 7 -8.57 -6.89 -7.77
CA LEU A 7 -7.38 -6.44 -8.48
C LEU A 7 -7.73 -5.89 -9.86
N TRP A 8 -8.58 -6.61 -10.59
CA TRP A 8 -9.02 -6.17 -11.92
C TRP A 8 -9.77 -4.82 -11.84
N ILE A 9 -10.71 -4.67 -10.89
CA ILE A 9 -11.45 -3.42 -10.71
C ILE A 9 -10.50 -2.28 -10.32
N LEU A 10 -9.56 -2.49 -9.38
CA LEU A 10 -8.57 -1.49 -9.00
C LEU A 10 -7.73 -1.02 -10.19
N GLN A 11 -7.29 -1.95 -11.06
CA GLN A 11 -6.53 -1.63 -12.26
C GLN A 11 -7.38 -0.88 -13.29
N ASN A 12 -8.59 -1.35 -13.55
CA ASN A 12 -9.51 -0.77 -14.53
C ASN A 12 -9.93 0.65 -14.14
N GLU A 13 -10.33 0.86 -12.87
CA GLU A 13 -10.68 2.20 -12.36
C GLU A 13 -9.48 3.15 -12.39
N LYS A 14 -8.28 2.67 -12.02
CA LYS A 14 -7.05 3.46 -12.11
C LYS A 14 -6.77 3.89 -13.56
N ASP A 15 -6.84 2.98 -14.52
CA ASP A 15 -6.51 3.25 -15.92
C ASP A 15 -7.53 4.17 -16.59
N ARG A 16 -8.79 4.12 -16.18
CA ARG A 16 -9.87 5.04 -16.58
C ARG A 16 -9.89 6.35 -15.80
N GLN A 17 -9.02 6.51 -14.80
CA GLN A 17 -9.04 7.64 -13.87
C GLN A 17 -10.37 7.79 -13.11
N ASP A 18 -11.11 6.70 -12.95
CA ASP A 18 -12.34 6.67 -12.17
C ASP A 18 -12.01 6.60 -10.67
N ARG A 19 -12.19 7.74 -10.00
CA ARG A 19 -11.92 7.89 -8.58
C ARG A 19 -13.15 7.69 -7.69
N SER A 20 -14.32 7.43 -8.31
CA SER A 20 -15.60 7.27 -7.59
C SER A 20 -15.80 5.87 -7.00
N GLY A 21 -15.06 4.87 -7.48
CA GLY A 21 -15.17 3.48 -7.09
C GLY A 21 -14.23 3.07 -5.96
N ILE A 22 -14.03 1.74 -5.82
CA ILE A 22 -13.21 1.16 -4.76
C ILE A 22 -11.73 1.56 -4.87
N TYR A 23 -11.21 1.82 -6.08
CA TYR A 23 -9.86 2.35 -6.27
C TYR A 23 -9.69 3.70 -5.58
N GLY A 24 -10.59 4.67 -5.86
CA GLY A 24 -10.51 5.99 -5.24
C GLY A 24 -10.70 5.93 -3.73
N TYR A 25 -11.65 5.14 -3.25
CA TYR A 25 -11.85 4.90 -1.83
C TYR A 25 -10.59 4.34 -1.17
N THR A 26 -10.07 3.24 -1.70
CA THR A 26 -8.90 2.55 -1.12
C THR A 26 -7.68 3.48 -1.09
N GLN A 27 -7.41 4.18 -2.19
CA GLN A 27 -6.26 5.06 -2.29
C GLN A 27 -6.32 6.21 -1.29
N ARG A 28 -7.46 6.91 -1.18
CA ARG A 28 -7.64 8.00 -0.22
C ARG A 28 -7.53 7.53 1.22
N THR A 29 -8.26 6.45 1.54
CA THR A 29 -8.36 5.97 2.93
C THR A 29 -7.04 5.37 3.41
N LEU A 30 -6.36 4.58 2.57
CA LEU A 30 -5.03 4.05 2.89
C LEU A 30 -4.01 5.19 3.05
N ALA A 31 -3.98 6.14 2.11
CA ALA A 31 -3.04 7.27 2.19
C ALA A 31 -3.28 8.13 3.43
N TYR A 32 -4.52 8.48 3.73
CA TYR A 32 -4.88 9.22 4.93
C TYR A 32 -4.41 8.50 6.18
N ASN A 33 -4.89 7.28 6.41
CA ASN A 33 -4.60 6.54 7.64
C ASN A 33 -3.10 6.26 7.79
N SER A 34 -2.44 5.83 6.72
CA SER A 34 -1.02 5.51 6.73
C SER A 34 -0.14 6.72 7.06
N ASN A 35 -0.45 7.90 6.51
CA ASN A 35 0.27 9.14 6.85
C ASN A 35 -0.10 9.65 8.26
N ARG A 36 -1.35 9.51 8.70
CA ARG A 36 -1.77 9.86 10.07
C ARG A 36 -1.06 9.05 11.14
N ILE A 37 -0.85 7.76 10.91
CA ILE A 37 -0.05 6.89 11.82
C ILE A 37 1.36 7.47 11.99
N GLU A 38 1.96 8.03 10.94
CA GLU A 38 3.28 8.67 10.96
C GLU A 38 3.27 10.15 11.44
N GLY A 39 2.10 10.67 11.82
CA GLY A 39 1.98 12.00 12.41
C GLY A 39 1.70 13.13 11.43
N SER A 40 1.24 12.83 10.21
CA SER A 40 0.71 13.84 9.29
C SER A 40 -0.43 14.63 9.93
N THR A 41 -0.49 15.93 9.66
CA THR A 41 -1.53 16.83 10.17
C THR A 41 -2.74 16.93 9.24
N LEU A 42 -2.64 16.46 7.99
CA LEU A 42 -3.75 16.52 7.04
C LEU A 42 -4.97 15.74 7.51
N THR A 43 -6.14 16.32 7.31
CA THR A 43 -7.44 15.68 7.58
C THR A 43 -7.85 14.76 6.45
N GLU A 44 -8.86 13.94 6.67
CA GLU A 44 -9.43 13.07 5.64
C GLU A 44 -10.00 13.89 4.47
N THR A 45 -10.71 14.99 4.76
CA THR A 45 -11.24 15.91 3.74
C THR A 45 -10.13 16.55 2.92
N GLN A 46 -9.03 16.98 3.55
CA GLN A 46 -7.88 17.54 2.85
C GLN A 46 -7.17 16.49 1.99
N THR A 47 -7.07 15.25 2.47
CA THR A 47 -6.53 14.13 1.69
C THR A 47 -7.39 13.85 0.46
N ALA A 48 -8.73 13.84 0.61
CA ALA A 48 -9.65 13.66 -0.50
C ALA A 48 -9.52 14.80 -1.53
N ALA A 49 -9.46 16.06 -1.10
CA ALA A 49 -9.31 17.21 -1.99
C ALA A 49 -7.97 17.16 -2.77
N LEU A 50 -6.86 16.81 -2.10
CA LEU A 50 -5.57 16.61 -2.78
C LEU A 50 -5.64 15.51 -3.83
N PHE A 51 -6.32 14.42 -3.53
CA PHE A 51 -6.45 13.30 -4.45
C PHE A 51 -7.35 13.61 -5.63
N GLU A 52 -8.52 14.21 -5.38
CA GLU A 52 -9.55 14.43 -6.39
C GLU A 52 -9.30 15.68 -7.24
N GLU A 53 -8.88 16.76 -6.61
CA GLU A 53 -8.81 18.09 -7.19
C GLU A 53 -7.37 18.63 -7.34
N GLY A 54 -6.41 18.03 -6.64
CA GLY A 54 -5.00 18.42 -6.70
C GLY A 54 -4.65 19.68 -5.90
N TYR A 55 -5.57 20.21 -5.08
CA TYR A 55 -5.33 21.36 -4.22
C TYR A 55 -5.92 21.16 -2.82
N LEU A 56 -5.48 21.98 -1.87
CA LEU A 56 -6.07 22.03 -0.53
C LEU A 56 -7.10 23.16 -0.48
N PRO A 57 -8.29 22.92 0.10
CA PRO A 57 -9.26 23.98 0.32
C PRO A 57 -8.68 25.06 1.24
N SER A 58 -9.07 26.32 1.00
CA SER A 58 -8.67 27.42 1.87
C SER A 58 -9.16 27.17 3.30
N SER A 59 -8.26 27.17 4.25
CA SER A 59 -8.57 27.04 5.68
C SER A 59 -7.58 27.88 6.49
N ASP A 60 -7.96 28.22 7.73
CA ASP A 60 -7.07 28.87 8.71
C ASP A 60 -6.09 27.87 9.36
N GLU A 61 -6.17 26.59 8.99
CA GLU A 61 -5.30 25.55 9.52
C GLU A 61 -3.91 25.62 8.89
N VAL A 62 -2.89 25.50 9.72
CA VAL A 62 -1.49 25.39 9.29
C VAL A 62 -1.14 23.93 9.12
N TYR A 63 -0.72 23.56 7.93
CA TYR A 63 -0.20 22.22 7.63
C TYR A 63 1.26 22.30 7.15
N LYS A 64 1.99 21.23 7.37
CA LYS A 64 3.39 21.15 6.95
C LYS A 64 3.45 20.86 5.45
N ARG A 65 4.32 21.54 4.73
CA ARG A 65 4.60 21.24 3.32
C ARG A 65 4.97 19.77 3.12
N LYS A 66 5.77 19.20 4.03
CA LYS A 66 6.17 17.80 4.01
C LYS A 66 4.95 16.87 3.99
N ASP A 67 3.90 17.16 4.77
CA ASP A 67 2.70 16.32 4.82
C ASP A 67 2.00 16.25 3.46
N ILE A 68 1.97 17.36 2.69
CA ILE A 68 1.41 17.40 1.34
C ILE A 68 2.29 16.60 0.37
N GLU A 69 3.61 16.83 0.42
CA GLU A 69 4.58 16.13 -0.45
C GLU A 69 4.53 14.61 -0.23
N GLU A 70 4.47 14.16 1.01
CA GLU A 70 4.35 12.75 1.37
C GLU A 70 2.99 12.15 1.03
N MET A 71 1.90 12.92 1.13
CA MET A 71 0.58 12.47 0.69
C MET A 71 0.56 12.23 -0.82
N ASN A 72 1.10 13.16 -1.61
CA ASN A 72 1.23 13.01 -3.06
C ASN A 72 2.11 11.79 -3.42
N GLY A 73 3.23 11.62 -2.71
CA GLY A 73 4.11 10.47 -2.88
C GLY A 73 3.39 9.14 -2.55
N HIS A 74 2.51 9.13 -1.56
CA HIS A 74 1.72 7.96 -1.21
C HIS A 74 0.75 7.57 -2.35
N PHE A 75 0.12 8.54 -3.01
CA PHE A 75 -0.72 8.28 -4.18
C PHE A 75 0.09 7.66 -5.34
N LEU A 76 1.29 8.17 -5.60
CA LEU A 76 2.18 7.61 -6.62
C LEU A 76 2.63 6.19 -6.25
N MET A 77 3.01 5.96 -4.99
CA MET A 77 3.40 4.65 -4.47
C MET A 77 2.27 3.62 -4.62
N PHE A 78 1.02 3.99 -4.33
CA PHE A 78 -0.14 3.10 -4.51
C PHE A 78 -0.36 2.75 -5.99
N ASN A 79 -0.28 3.73 -6.89
CA ASN A 79 -0.37 3.47 -8.33
C ASN A 79 0.75 2.56 -8.85
N LYS A 80 1.97 2.76 -8.36
CA LYS A 80 3.11 1.88 -8.65
C LYS A 80 2.87 0.47 -8.16
N MET A 81 2.32 0.33 -6.95
CA MET A 81 1.97 -0.98 -6.37
C MET A 81 0.99 -1.74 -7.26
N ILE A 82 -0.11 -1.09 -7.71
CA ILE A 82 -1.07 -1.72 -8.62
C ILE A 82 -0.41 -2.11 -9.95
N ALA A 83 0.40 -1.23 -10.54
CA ALA A 83 1.05 -1.47 -11.83
C ALA A 83 2.05 -2.64 -11.81
N THR A 84 2.59 -2.98 -10.64
CA THR A 84 3.61 -4.02 -10.46
C THR A 84 3.09 -5.28 -9.77
N MET A 85 1.77 -5.49 -9.76
CA MET A 85 1.16 -6.63 -9.04
C MET A 85 1.64 -8.00 -9.51
N ASN A 86 2.00 -8.13 -10.79
CA ASN A 86 2.50 -9.39 -11.37
C ASN A 86 3.98 -9.68 -11.06
N GLU A 87 4.72 -8.69 -10.54
CA GLU A 87 6.13 -8.87 -10.18
C GLU A 87 6.26 -9.60 -8.82
N PRO A 88 7.25 -10.47 -8.62
CA PRO A 88 7.53 -11.01 -7.30
C PRO A 88 8.00 -9.89 -6.38
N LEU A 89 7.71 -10.02 -5.07
CA LEU A 89 8.25 -9.09 -4.07
C LEU A 89 9.78 -9.17 -4.08
N SER A 90 10.45 -8.04 -4.24
CA SER A 90 11.91 -7.96 -4.34
C SER A 90 12.42 -6.68 -3.69
N GLU A 91 13.72 -6.65 -3.38
CA GLU A 91 14.36 -5.45 -2.85
C GLU A 91 14.20 -4.26 -3.79
N SER A 92 14.38 -4.46 -5.10
CA SER A 92 14.21 -3.41 -6.11
C SER A 92 12.80 -2.87 -6.15
N LEU A 93 11.80 -3.74 -6.01
CA LEU A 93 10.40 -3.33 -5.97
C LEU A 93 10.08 -2.52 -4.70
N ILE A 94 10.52 -2.98 -3.52
CA ILE A 94 10.35 -2.25 -2.27
C ILE A 94 11.04 -0.88 -2.33
N LYS A 95 12.26 -0.82 -2.87
CA LYS A 95 12.98 0.44 -3.10
C LYS A 95 12.23 1.37 -4.05
N SER A 96 11.58 0.82 -5.10
CA SER A 96 10.77 1.62 -6.01
C SER A 96 9.54 2.23 -5.31
N PHE A 97 8.89 1.52 -4.40
CA PHE A 97 7.79 2.07 -3.60
C PHE A 97 8.27 3.21 -2.70
N HIS A 98 9.39 3.02 -2.03
CA HIS A 98 9.99 4.09 -1.24
C HIS A 98 10.38 5.31 -2.09
N TYR A 99 10.89 5.08 -3.30
CA TYR A 99 11.21 6.16 -4.24
C TYR A 99 9.96 6.99 -4.58
N GLU A 100 8.86 6.35 -4.97
CA GLU A 100 7.60 7.06 -5.28
C GLU A 100 7.09 7.87 -4.08
N LEU A 101 7.18 7.30 -2.87
CA LEU A 101 6.76 7.98 -1.65
C LEU A 101 7.58 9.23 -1.36
N LYS A 102 8.90 9.21 -1.58
CA LYS A 102 9.85 10.18 -1.02
C LYS A 102 10.52 11.09 -2.05
N ALA A 103 10.44 10.79 -3.35
CA ALA A 103 11.14 11.55 -4.39
C ALA A 103 10.74 13.04 -4.46
N GLY A 104 9.49 13.35 -4.14
CA GLY A 104 8.96 14.71 -4.09
C GLY A 104 9.21 15.46 -2.77
N VAL A 105 9.74 14.81 -1.73
CA VAL A 105 9.89 15.40 -0.40
C VAL A 105 11.16 16.26 -0.33
N PHE A 106 10.97 17.56 -0.28
CA PHE A 106 12.09 18.53 -0.28
C PHE A 106 13.00 18.36 0.94
N GLU A 107 12.42 18.20 2.13
CA GLU A 107 13.18 18.10 3.38
C GLU A 107 14.14 16.89 3.36
N ASP A 108 13.69 15.75 2.88
CA ASP A 108 14.51 14.53 2.82
C ASP A 108 15.67 14.70 1.83
N ARG A 109 15.42 15.35 0.69
CA ARG A 109 16.46 15.69 -0.28
C ARG A 109 17.45 16.71 0.26
N ALA A 110 16.97 17.73 0.99
CA ALA A 110 17.81 18.73 1.62
C ALA A 110 18.70 18.13 2.72
N ASN A 111 18.20 17.12 3.43
CA ASN A 111 18.94 16.36 4.44
C ASN A 111 19.89 15.32 3.83
N GLY A 112 19.88 15.12 2.52
CA GLY A 112 20.73 14.15 1.83
C GLY A 112 20.33 12.70 2.06
N TYR A 113 19.05 12.42 2.39
CA TYR A 113 18.58 11.06 2.58
C TYR A 113 18.60 10.28 1.25
N ALA A 114 19.00 9.03 1.33
CA ALA A 114 19.03 8.11 0.19
C ALA A 114 17.58 7.71 -0.18
N ILE A 115 17.03 8.34 -1.22
CA ILE A 115 15.65 8.10 -1.68
C ILE A 115 15.63 6.92 -2.64
N GLY A 116 14.80 5.92 -2.34
CA GLY A 116 14.76 4.68 -3.11
C GLY A 116 15.95 3.74 -2.83
N GLU A 117 16.76 4.06 -1.83
CA GLU A 117 17.91 3.26 -1.41
C GLU A 117 17.92 3.06 0.10
N TYR A 118 18.63 2.05 0.58
CA TYR A 118 18.73 1.75 2.01
C TYR A 118 19.43 2.87 2.77
N LYS A 119 19.06 2.99 4.05
CA LYS A 119 19.58 4.02 4.95
C LYS A 119 21.11 3.98 5.06
N GLN A 120 21.68 5.15 5.20
CA GLN A 120 23.13 5.33 5.39
C GLN A 120 23.50 5.66 6.84
N TRP A 121 22.54 6.11 7.63
CA TRP A 121 22.73 6.44 9.03
C TRP A 121 21.86 5.61 9.94
N ARG A 122 22.35 5.40 11.17
CA ARG A 122 21.57 4.73 12.21
C ARG A 122 20.33 5.57 12.55
N ASN A 123 19.22 4.89 12.71
CA ASN A 123 17.98 5.49 13.20
C ASN A 123 17.44 4.66 14.39
N THR A 124 16.52 5.27 15.15
CA THR A 124 15.86 4.65 16.30
C THR A 124 14.37 4.91 16.21
N VAL A 125 13.57 3.95 16.64
CA VAL A 125 12.12 4.09 16.76
C VAL A 125 11.71 3.68 18.16
N GLY A 126 11.02 4.57 18.88
CA GLY A 126 10.53 4.28 20.22
C GLY A 126 11.61 3.84 21.23
N GLY A 127 12.87 4.26 21.04
CA GLY A 127 14.00 3.85 21.87
C GLY A 127 14.59 2.48 21.54
N MET A 128 14.04 1.76 20.54
CA MET A 128 14.62 0.50 20.07
C MET A 128 15.77 0.76 19.10
N THR A 129 16.82 -0.05 19.22
CA THR A 129 17.92 -0.09 18.25
C THR A 129 17.49 -0.93 17.05
N LEU A 130 17.46 -0.31 15.89
CA LEU A 130 17.11 -0.95 14.62
C LEU A 130 18.36 -1.53 13.94
N THR A 131 18.17 -2.32 12.89
CA THR A 131 19.26 -2.89 12.09
C THR A 131 20.24 -1.80 11.66
N ALA A 132 21.54 -2.07 11.81
CA ALA A 132 22.60 -1.15 11.39
C ALA A 132 22.63 -1.01 9.85
N PRO A 133 23.01 0.15 9.30
CA PRO A 133 22.98 0.39 7.85
C PRO A 133 23.71 -0.65 7.01
N ASP A 134 24.87 -1.11 7.48
CA ASP A 134 25.72 -2.12 6.83
C ASP A 134 25.11 -3.54 6.85
N GLU A 135 24.14 -3.79 7.72
CA GLU A 135 23.44 -5.07 7.84
C GLU A 135 22.11 -5.12 7.09
N VAL A 136 21.56 -3.94 6.68
CA VAL A 136 20.21 -3.85 6.09
C VAL A 136 20.06 -4.74 4.86
N ALA A 137 21.00 -4.69 3.91
CA ALA A 137 20.90 -5.46 2.68
C ALA A 137 20.83 -6.97 2.94
N ASN A 138 21.69 -7.48 3.84
CA ASN A 138 21.69 -8.88 4.21
C ASN A 138 20.40 -9.29 4.94
N GLN A 139 19.90 -8.45 5.84
CA GLN A 139 18.64 -8.72 6.56
C GLN A 139 17.43 -8.70 5.64
N MET A 140 17.38 -7.79 4.66
CA MET A 140 16.30 -7.74 3.67
C MET A 140 16.34 -8.94 2.74
N GLN A 141 17.53 -9.36 2.27
CA GLN A 141 17.69 -10.57 1.48
C GLN A 141 17.16 -11.80 2.26
N ASN A 142 17.60 -11.99 3.50
CA ASN A 142 17.15 -13.10 4.36
C ASN A 142 15.63 -13.07 4.58
N LEU A 143 15.04 -11.89 4.78
CA LEU A 143 13.59 -11.73 4.94
C LEU A 143 12.84 -12.16 3.68
N LEU A 144 13.28 -11.73 2.50
CA LEU A 144 12.64 -12.07 1.23
C LEU A 144 12.85 -13.56 0.88
N GLU A 145 14.01 -14.12 1.11
CA GLU A 145 14.26 -15.56 0.97
C GLU A 145 13.32 -16.37 1.88
N TRP A 146 13.22 -15.98 3.16
CA TRP A 146 12.27 -16.59 4.08
C TRP A 146 10.83 -16.49 3.56
N TYR A 147 10.41 -15.31 3.08
CA TYR A 147 9.06 -15.08 2.57
C TYR A 147 8.77 -15.94 1.34
N HIS A 148 9.66 -15.99 0.37
CA HIS A 148 9.47 -16.77 -0.85
C HIS A 148 9.50 -18.28 -0.67
N ASN A 149 10.10 -18.77 0.43
CA ASN A 149 10.13 -20.18 0.78
C ASN A 149 8.91 -20.65 1.58
N GLN A 150 7.92 -19.79 1.84
CA GLN A 150 6.67 -20.22 2.48
C GLN A 150 5.87 -21.12 1.54
N LYS A 151 5.30 -22.18 2.08
CA LYS A 151 4.42 -23.09 1.33
C LYS A 151 3.01 -22.56 1.26
N ASP A 152 2.55 -21.99 2.36
CA ASP A 152 1.22 -21.43 2.54
C ASP A 152 1.34 -20.00 3.06
N TYR A 153 0.54 -19.11 2.51
CA TYR A 153 0.48 -17.72 2.94
C TYR A 153 -0.79 -17.49 3.75
N THR A 154 -0.62 -16.99 4.95
CA THR A 154 -1.70 -16.66 5.89
C THR A 154 -1.53 -15.24 6.40
N LEU A 155 -2.53 -14.70 7.13
CA LEU A 155 -2.38 -13.43 7.82
C LEU A 155 -1.20 -13.43 8.80
N GLU A 156 -0.94 -14.57 9.44
CA GLU A 156 0.23 -14.71 10.33
C GLU A 156 1.53 -14.61 9.54
N THR A 157 1.65 -15.27 8.38
CA THR A 157 2.81 -15.16 7.49
C THR A 157 3.06 -13.70 7.10
N LEU A 158 2.00 -12.97 6.73
CA LEU A 158 2.08 -11.56 6.38
C LEU A 158 2.39 -10.68 7.60
N GLY A 159 1.87 -11.02 8.76
CA GLY A 159 2.19 -10.37 10.03
C GLY A 159 3.67 -10.52 10.40
N ILE A 160 4.24 -11.70 10.20
CA ILE A 160 5.68 -11.97 10.40
C ILE A 160 6.53 -11.16 9.41
N LEU A 161 6.16 -11.18 8.11
CA LEU A 161 6.82 -10.38 7.08
C LEU A 161 6.85 -8.90 7.48
N HIS A 162 5.70 -8.36 7.85
CA HIS A 162 5.54 -6.97 8.21
C HIS A 162 6.34 -6.60 9.47
N ALA A 163 6.22 -7.38 10.54
CA ALA A 163 6.94 -7.11 11.79
C ALA A 163 8.47 -7.18 11.63
N LYS A 164 8.98 -8.15 10.87
CA LYS A 164 10.41 -8.23 10.55
C LYS A 164 10.88 -7.08 9.67
N TYR A 165 10.09 -6.68 8.66
CA TYR A 165 10.39 -5.51 7.83
C TYR A 165 10.50 -4.23 8.67
N GLU A 166 9.52 -3.99 9.55
CA GLU A 166 9.53 -2.83 10.45
C GLU A 166 10.69 -2.86 11.45
N MET A 167 11.18 -4.05 11.83
CA MET A 167 12.36 -4.19 12.69
C MET A 167 13.67 -3.92 11.95
N ILE A 168 13.79 -4.34 10.69
CA ILE A 168 14.92 -4.01 9.82
C ILE A 168 14.97 -2.51 9.58
N HIS A 169 13.80 -1.91 9.32
CA HIS A 169 13.64 -0.47 9.09
C HIS A 169 14.60 0.03 8.00
N PRO A 170 14.46 -0.46 6.76
CA PRO A 170 15.52 -0.40 5.76
C PRO A 170 15.84 1.01 5.25
N PHE A 171 14.94 1.97 5.38
CA PHE A 171 15.10 3.33 4.87
C PHE A 171 15.35 4.34 5.98
N GLN A 172 15.81 5.53 5.62
CA GLN A 172 16.07 6.60 6.59
C GLN A 172 14.76 7.14 7.19
N ASP A 173 13.69 7.25 6.39
CA ASP A 173 12.32 7.62 6.75
C ASP A 173 11.36 6.90 5.79
N GLY A 174 10.05 6.85 6.09
CA GLY A 174 9.01 6.26 5.21
C GLY A 174 8.85 4.74 5.33
N ASN A 175 9.51 4.08 6.28
CA ASN A 175 9.45 2.63 6.45
C ASN A 175 8.03 2.14 6.72
N GLY A 176 7.33 2.70 7.70
CA GLY A 176 5.97 2.28 8.04
C GLY A 176 5.00 2.37 6.86
N ARG A 177 5.07 3.46 6.10
CA ARG A 177 4.22 3.65 4.89
C ARG A 177 4.55 2.64 3.80
N THR A 178 5.83 2.42 3.53
CA THR A 178 6.29 1.40 2.57
C THR A 178 5.95 -0.02 3.05
N GLY A 179 6.11 -0.32 4.34
CA GLY A 179 5.75 -1.62 4.93
C GLY A 179 4.25 -1.91 4.81
N ARG A 180 3.38 -0.91 5.04
CA ARG A 180 1.93 -1.07 4.91
C ARG A 180 1.47 -1.22 3.46
N ILE A 181 2.13 -0.58 2.49
CA ILE A 181 1.87 -0.84 1.05
C ILE A 181 2.28 -2.25 0.66
N VAL A 182 3.44 -2.73 1.12
CA VAL A 182 3.88 -4.11 0.90
C VAL A 182 2.87 -5.09 1.50
N LEU A 183 2.40 -4.84 2.71
CA LEU A 183 1.40 -5.68 3.38
C LEU A 183 0.09 -5.77 2.57
N TYR A 184 -0.46 -4.62 2.16
CA TYR A 184 -1.67 -4.57 1.33
C TYR A 184 -1.48 -5.32 0.01
N ARG A 185 -0.36 -5.09 -0.66
CA ARG A 185 0.00 -5.75 -1.92
C ARG A 185 0.08 -7.27 -1.78
N GLU A 186 0.78 -7.75 -0.77
CA GLU A 186 0.95 -9.19 -0.59
C GLU A 186 -0.33 -9.89 -0.15
N CYS A 187 -1.25 -9.21 0.55
CA CYS A 187 -2.61 -9.71 0.72
C CYS A 187 -3.28 -9.98 -0.64
N LEU A 188 -3.27 -8.99 -1.55
CA LEU A 188 -3.85 -9.15 -2.88
C LEU A 188 -3.22 -10.31 -3.66
N ARG A 189 -1.89 -10.41 -3.67
CA ARG A 189 -1.14 -11.43 -4.40
C ARG A 189 -1.39 -12.85 -3.88
N GLN A 190 -1.54 -13.00 -2.57
CA GLN A 190 -1.73 -14.30 -1.93
C GLN A 190 -3.21 -14.69 -1.78
N ASN A 191 -4.09 -13.98 -2.48
CA ASN A 191 -5.53 -14.20 -2.42
C ASN A 191 -6.11 -14.10 -0.99
N ILE A 192 -5.51 -13.25 -0.16
CA ILE A 192 -5.98 -12.88 1.18
C ILE A 192 -6.69 -11.53 1.04
N MET A 193 -7.91 -11.38 1.58
CA MET A 193 -8.60 -10.09 1.55
C MET A 193 -7.68 -8.99 2.08
N PRO A 194 -7.41 -7.93 1.30
CA PRO A 194 -6.53 -6.86 1.76
C PRO A 194 -7.21 -6.02 2.84
N PHE A 195 -6.41 -5.22 3.51
CA PHE A 195 -6.85 -4.27 4.53
C PHE A 195 -5.82 -3.15 4.68
N PHE A 196 -6.19 -2.12 5.41
CA PHE A 196 -5.28 -1.09 5.88
C PHE A 196 -5.58 -0.75 7.33
N ILE A 197 -4.52 -0.35 8.06
CA ILE A 197 -4.66 0.00 9.47
C ILE A 197 -5.28 1.39 9.58
N HIS A 198 -6.45 1.51 10.20
CA HIS A 198 -7.05 2.79 10.51
C HIS A 198 -6.28 3.50 11.62
N ASN A 199 -6.11 4.81 11.49
CA ASN A 199 -5.37 5.62 12.47
C ASN A 199 -5.99 5.57 13.88
N GLU A 200 -7.29 5.35 14.01
CA GLU A 200 -7.96 5.13 15.29
C GLU A 200 -7.37 3.93 16.06
N ASN A 201 -6.88 2.91 15.34
CA ASN A 201 -6.24 1.72 15.90
C ASN A 201 -4.71 1.85 16.02
N ARG A 202 -4.14 3.05 15.82
CA ARG A 202 -2.70 3.30 15.87
C ARG A 202 -2.02 2.78 17.13
N ILE A 203 -2.61 3.00 18.30
CA ILE A 203 -2.04 2.57 19.59
C ILE A 203 -2.02 1.04 19.67
N GLU A 204 -3.12 0.39 19.28
CA GLU A 204 -3.23 -1.07 19.24
C GLU A 204 -2.21 -1.66 18.25
N TYR A 205 -2.09 -1.07 17.06
CA TYR A 205 -1.14 -1.48 16.04
C TYR A 205 0.31 -1.42 16.51
N ILE A 206 0.74 -0.27 17.05
CA ILE A 206 2.12 -0.10 17.52
C ILE A 206 2.42 -1.04 18.70
N SER A 207 1.47 -1.23 19.64
CA SER A 207 1.62 -2.16 20.75
C SER A 207 1.75 -3.61 20.28
N SER A 208 0.90 -4.02 19.31
CA SER A 208 0.91 -5.37 18.75
C SER A 208 2.18 -5.64 17.96
N LEU A 209 2.64 -4.66 17.18
CA LEU A 209 3.88 -4.73 16.44
C LEU A 209 5.10 -4.86 17.38
N ASN A 210 5.14 -4.10 18.46
CA ASN A 210 6.19 -4.18 19.46
C ASN A 210 6.23 -5.58 20.13
N LYS A 211 5.08 -6.14 20.52
CA LYS A 211 5.01 -7.51 21.06
C LYS A 211 5.49 -8.56 20.08
N ALA A 212 5.14 -8.42 18.80
CA ALA A 212 5.61 -9.31 17.75
C ALA A 212 7.13 -9.25 17.58
N GLN A 213 7.69 -8.04 17.57
CA GLN A 213 9.14 -7.81 17.39
C GLN A 213 9.99 -8.23 18.58
N THR A 214 9.52 -8.04 19.80
CA THR A 214 10.29 -8.33 21.02
C THR A 214 10.05 -9.72 21.58
N GLY A 215 8.84 -10.24 21.44
CA GLY A 215 8.41 -11.50 22.06
C GLY A 215 8.12 -12.64 21.07
N GLY A 216 8.12 -12.37 19.77
CA GLY A 216 7.75 -13.35 18.74
C GLY A 216 6.27 -13.78 18.82
N ASN A 217 5.42 -12.99 19.48
CA ASN A 217 3.99 -13.26 19.56
C ASN A 217 3.23 -12.37 18.57
N TYR A 218 2.65 -12.97 17.54
CA TYR A 218 1.95 -12.31 16.45
C TYR A 218 0.43 -12.28 16.65
N ASP A 219 -0.13 -12.95 17.66
CA ASP A 219 -1.58 -13.13 17.83
C ASP A 219 -2.35 -11.80 17.83
N ASN A 220 -1.86 -10.81 18.58
CA ASN A 220 -2.52 -9.50 18.65
C ASN A 220 -2.45 -8.74 17.32
N LEU A 221 -1.37 -8.91 16.56
CA LEU A 221 -1.20 -8.27 15.26
C LEU A 221 -2.13 -8.92 14.22
N VAL A 222 -2.25 -10.24 14.24
CA VAL A 222 -3.16 -11.00 13.38
C VAL A 222 -4.61 -10.66 13.71
N ALA A 223 -4.98 -10.63 14.98
CA ALA A 223 -6.34 -10.25 15.40
C ALA A 223 -6.72 -8.82 14.95
N LEU A 224 -5.76 -7.88 15.01
CA LEU A 224 -5.97 -6.54 14.47
C LEU A 224 -6.16 -6.59 12.94
N PHE A 225 -5.37 -7.37 12.22
CA PHE A 225 -5.50 -7.52 10.77
C PHE A 225 -6.86 -8.10 10.37
N GLU A 226 -7.33 -9.12 11.08
CA GLU A 226 -8.68 -9.70 10.87
C GLU A 226 -9.77 -8.66 11.09
N LYS A 227 -9.67 -7.85 12.14
CA LYS A 227 -10.60 -6.75 12.42
C LYS A 227 -10.63 -5.71 11.28
N GLU A 228 -9.45 -5.34 10.75
CA GLU A 228 -9.35 -4.38 9.64
C GLU A 228 -9.82 -4.99 8.31
N GLN A 229 -9.63 -6.30 8.10
CA GLN A 229 -10.18 -7.00 6.94
C GLN A 229 -11.72 -6.95 6.90
N LEU A 230 -12.38 -7.12 8.03
CA LEU A 230 -13.85 -7.04 8.10
C LEU A 230 -14.36 -5.69 7.60
N LYS A 231 -13.71 -4.59 8.01
CA LYS A 231 -14.05 -3.25 7.51
C LYS A 231 -13.83 -3.11 5.99
N TYR A 232 -12.74 -3.69 5.49
CA TYR A 232 -12.48 -3.64 4.05
C TYR A 232 -13.47 -4.50 3.25
N MET A 233 -13.90 -5.65 3.78
CA MET A 233 -14.96 -6.48 3.19
C MET A 233 -16.29 -5.73 3.08
N GLU A 234 -16.69 -4.95 4.10
CA GLU A 234 -17.88 -4.10 4.02
C GLU A 234 -17.81 -3.13 2.83
N MET A 235 -16.63 -2.57 2.57
CA MET A 235 -16.43 -1.67 1.42
C MET A 235 -16.37 -2.42 0.09
N TYR A 236 -15.80 -3.61 0.07
CA TYR A 236 -15.82 -4.49 -1.10
C TYR A 236 -17.26 -4.82 -1.52
N GLU A 237 -18.13 -5.13 -0.56
CA GLU A 237 -19.56 -5.37 -0.78
C GLU A 237 -20.29 -4.08 -1.16
N TYR A 238 -20.04 -2.96 -0.47
CA TYR A 238 -20.64 -1.66 -0.77
C TYR A 238 -20.40 -1.22 -2.22
N PHE A 239 -19.21 -1.43 -2.76
CA PHE A 239 -18.87 -1.12 -4.15
C PHE A 239 -19.29 -2.21 -5.14
N ASP A 240 -19.91 -3.29 -4.68
CA ASP A 240 -20.40 -4.39 -5.50
C ASP A 240 -19.36 -4.93 -6.50
N VAL A 241 -18.14 -5.16 -5.97
CA VAL A 241 -16.95 -5.47 -6.78
C VAL A 241 -17.16 -6.69 -7.67
N GLU A 242 -17.77 -7.77 -7.15
CA GLU A 242 -18.03 -9.00 -7.92
C GLU A 242 -19.00 -8.77 -9.08
N ALA A 243 -20.11 -8.08 -8.85
CA ALA A 243 -21.09 -7.82 -9.90
C ALA A 243 -20.53 -6.86 -10.95
N ARG A 244 -19.76 -5.85 -10.54
CA ARG A 244 -19.06 -4.94 -11.47
C ARG A 244 -18.04 -5.69 -12.32
N TYR A 245 -17.24 -6.55 -11.72
CA TYR A 245 -16.26 -7.37 -12.44
C TYR A 245 -16.95 -8.26 -13.48
N LYS A 246 -18.01 -8.98 -13.08
CA LYS A 246 -18.81 -9.80 -13.99
C LYS A 246 -19.41 -8.99 -15.13
N TYR A 247 -20.01 -7.83 -14.83
CA TYR A 247 -20.56 -6.95 -15.84
C TYR A 247 -19.52 -6.53 -16.89
N TYR A 248 -18.29 -6.20 -16.47
CA TYR A 248 -17.23 -5.84 -17.42
C TYR A 248 -16.77 -7.03 -18.27
N LEU A 249 -16.66 -8.23 -17.71
CA LEU A 249 -16.31 -9.43 -18.47
C LEU A 249 -17.33 -9.73 -19.56
N ASP A 250 -18.61 -9.73 -19.19
CA ASP A 250 -19.71 -10.02 -20.12
C ASP A 250 -19.74 -9.00 -21.30
N ASN A 251 -19.46 -7.72 -21.05
CA ASN A 251 -19.49 -6.68 -22.08
C ASN A 251 -18.19 -6.60 -22.93
N THR A 252 -17.05 -7.05 -22.42
CA THR A 252 -15.81 -7.13 -23.21
C THR A 252 -15.85 -8.28 -24.22
N GLU A 253 -16.56 -9.36 -23.95
CA GLU A 253 -16.80 -10.45 -24.91
C GLU A 253 -17.72 -10.01 -26.06
N GLU A 254 -18.73 -9.19 -25.80
CA GLU A 254 -19.61 -8.63 -26.85
C GLU A 254 -18.86 -7.69 -27.80
N ASP A 255 -17.99 -6.81 -27.29
CA ASP A 255 -17.19 -5.89 -28.12
C ASP A 255 -16.18 -6.63 -29.00
N MET A 256 -15.60 -7.75 -28.54
CA MET A 256 -14.71 -8.59 -29.37
C MET A 256 -15.47 -9.34 -30.48
N THR A 257 -16.66 -9.79 -30.22
CA THR A 257 -17.50 -10.47 -31.23
C THR A 257 -17.99 -9.52 -32.31
N ILE A 258 -18.27 -8.25 -31.99
CA ILE A 258 -18.66 -7.21 -32.97
C ILE A 258 -17.46 -6.80 -33.84
N GLY A 259 -16.25 -6.74 -33.29
CA GLY A 259 -15.02 -6.44 -34.03
C GLY A 259 -14.67 -7.51 -35.08
N GLU A 260 -14.86 -8.79 -34.78
CA GLU A 260 -14.62 -9.90 -35.73
C GLU A 260 -15.65 -9.99 -36.87
N VAL A 261 -16.86 -9.51 -36.66
CA VAL A 261 -17.93 -9.47 -37.69
C VAL A 261 -17.72 -8.32 -38.69
N GLY A 262 -17.05 -7.25 -38.26
CA GLY A 262 -16.79 -6.05 -39.11
C GLY A 262 -15.74 -6.25 -40.21
N GLU A 263 -14.86 -7.23 -40.13
CA GLU A 263 -13.80 -7.48 -41.14
C GLU A 263 -14.20 -8.35 -42.34
N ARG A 264 -15.44 -8.83 -42.41
CA ARG A 264 -15.94 -9.65 -43.51
C ARG A 264 -16.90 -8.93 -44.47
N ALA A 265 -16.63 -7.70 -44.84
CA ALA A 265 -17.32 -7.06 -45.95
C ALA A 265 -16.46 -7.19 -47.24
N PRO A 266 -16.93 -7.77 -48.34
CA PRO A 266 -16.15 -7.95 -49.55
C PRO A 266 -15.96 -6.59 -50.26
N ARG A 267 -14.73 -6.29 -50.60
CA ARG A 267 -14.40 -5.21 -51.55
C ARG A 267 -14.97 -5.58 -52.92
N MET A 268 -15.93 -4.81 -53.43
CA MET A 268 -16.23 -4.70 -54.85
C MET A 268 -15.42 -3.56 -55.46
#